data_bdd814034f07199994220b801a93e285
#
_entry.id   bdd814034f07199994220b801a93e285
#
_cell.length_a   1.000
_cell.length_b   1.000
_cell.length_c   1.000
_cell.angle_alpha   90.00
_cell.angle_beta   90.00
_cell.angle_gamma   90.00
#
_symmetry.space_group_name_H-M   'P 1'
#
loop_
_entity.id
_entity.type
_entity.pdbx_description
1 polymer ?
#
loop_
_entity_poly.entity_id
_entity_poly.type
_entity_poly.pdbx_seq_one_letter_code
_entity_poly.pdbx_strand_id
1 'polypeptide(L)'
;MTEYKGVASGILNGMELEVRCFPDPVLKKPAEPVEEFDGELADFVERMRAAMQAHNGVGLAAPQVGVSRRIALVEHDGQSFVLINPRLLEQRGEQTGEEGCLSFPGIYAEVKRPAWVRVEACDERGELRVHEVEDFLARAFLHEMDHLDGKLFIDHLSPIKRGMIRTKMRKRAAAR
;
A
#
# COMPACT_ATOMS: atom_id res chain seq x y z
N MET A 1 -21.03 23.90 0.69
CA MET A 1 -19.99 23.87 1.73
C MET A 1 -19.12 22.67 1.49
N THR A 2 -17.92 22.88 1.06
CA THR A 2 -16.96 21.83 0.72
C THR A 2 -16.16 21.53 1.97
N GLU A 3 -16.52 20.49 2.66
CA GLU A 3 -15.67 20.01 3.73
C GLU A 3 -14.44 19.37 3.17
N TYR A 4 -13.18 19.71 3.49
CA TYR A 4 -11.96 19.55 3.27
C TYR A 4 -11.26 18.64 3.63
N LYS A 5 -10.53 18.37 3.31
CA LYS A 5 -9.96 17.58 2.63
C LYS A 5 -8.50 17.44 2.66
N GLY A 6 -7.85 17.81 3.82
CA GLY A 6 -6.50 17.44 4.22
C GLY A 6 -6.43 15.93 4.49
N VAL A 7 -5.24 15.34 4.40
CA VAL A 7 -5.02 13.90 4.58
C VAL A 7 -5.50 13.40 5.94
N ALA A 8 -5.62 14.31 6.89
CA ALA A 8 -5.89 13.93 8.27
C ALA A 8 -6.54 15.02 9.10
N SER A 9 -7.56 15.67 8.60
CA SER A 9 -8.30 16.63 9.43
C SER A 9 -8.77 15.99 10.72
N GLY A 10 -7.96 16.07 11.76
CA GLY A 10 -8.29 15.76 13.15
C GLY A 10 -8.11 14.33 13.65
N ILE A 11 -7.84 13.35 12.80
CA ILE A 11 -7.84 11.93 13.23
C ILE A 11 -6.49 11.41 13.71
N LEU A 12 -5.38 12.08 13.35
CA LEU A 12 -4.06 11.48 13.50
C LEU A 12 -3.03 12.27 14.29
N ASN A 13 -3.41 13.35 14.94
CA ASN A 13 -2.47 14.14 15.74
C ASN A 13 -1.95 13.35 16.94
N GLY A 14 -0.70 12.94 16.88
CA GLY A 14 0.06 12.41 18.02
C GLY A 14 -0.06 10.91 18.29
N MET A 15 -0.91 10.16 17.60
CA MET A 15 -1.03 8.71 17.78
C MET A 15 -0.21 7.93 16.78
N GLU A 16 0.35 6.79 17.20
CA GLU A 16 0.96 5.83 16.29
C GLU A 16 -0.09 5.28 15.34
N LEU A 17 0.33 5.02 14.08
CA LEU A 17 -0.56 4.44 13.09
C LEU A 17 -0.65 2.93 13.27
N GLU A 18 -1.86 2.42 13.41
CA GLU A 18 -2.12 0.98 13.52
C GLU A 18 -2.35 0.37 12.14
N VAL A 19 -1.69 -0.75 11.88
CA VAL A 19 -1.89 -1.52 10.65
C VAL A 19 -3.22 -2.25 10.72
N ARG A 20 -4.10 -1.96 9.75
CA ARG A 20 -5.38 -2.64 9.56
C ARG A 20 -5.16 -3.99 8.90
N CYS A 21 -5.83 -5.00 9.42
CA CYS A 21 -5.77 -6.35 8.88
C CYS A 21 -7.08 -6.74 8.21
N PHE A 22 -7.00 -7.63 7.22
CA PHE A 22 -8.21 -8.21 6.64
C PHE A 22 -9.05 -8.89 7.74
N PRO A 23 -10.37 -8.73 7.81
CA PRO A 23 -11.27 -8.23 6.76
C PRO A 23 -11.70 -6.75 6.92
N ASP A 24 -10.86 -5.87 7.44
CA ASP A 24 -11.25 -4.45 7.56
C ASP A 24 -11.72 -3.90 6.20
N PRO A 25 -12.94 -3.32 6.12
CA PRO A 25 -13.52 -2.84 4.87
C PRO A 25 -12.68 -1.78 4.14
N VAL A 26 -11.86 -1.01 4.87
CA VAL A 26 -11.00 0.02 4.28
C VAL A 26 -10.04 -0.55 3.24
N LEU A 27 -9.62 -1.81 3.40
CA LEU A 27 -8.68 -2.48 2.51
C LEU A 27 -9.27 -2.82 1.13
N LYS A 28 -10.58 -2.86 1.02
CA LYS A 28 -11.30 -3.17 -0.23
C LYS A 28 -11.85 -1.93 -0.92
N LYS A 29 -11.67 -0.77 -0.34
CA LYS A 29 -12.15 0.49 -0.89
C LYS A 29 -11.08 1.14 -1.75
N PRO A 30 -11.37 1.55 -2.99
CA PRO A 30 -10.48 2.39 -3.77
C PRO A 30 -10.16 3.69 -3.03
N ALA A 31 -8.89 4.04 -2.98
CA ALA A 31 -8.42 5.24 -2.30
C ALA A 31 -8.61 6.49 -3.16
N GLU A 32 -8.85 7.63 -2.51
CA GLU A 32 -9.05 8.91 -3.19
C GLU A 32 -7.72 9.60 -3.49
N PRO A 33 -7.61 10.32 -4.60
CA PRO A 33 -6.42 11.11 -4.91
C PRO A 33 -6.09 12.13 -3.82
N VAL A 34 -4.80 12.40 -3.66
CA VAL A 34 -4.29 13.52 -2.87
C VAL A 34 -4.34 14.77 -3.72
N GLU A 35 -4.94 15.83 -3.22
CA GLU A 35 -5.08 17.11 -3.93
C GLU A 35 -4.18 18.19 -3.32
N GLU A 36 -3.88 18.11 -2.03
CA GLU A 36 -3.09 19.09 -1.30
C GLU A 36 -1.77 18.50 -0.81
N PHE A 37 -0.67 19.18 -1.13
CA PHE A 37 0.69 18.78 -0.75
C PHE A 37 1.24 19.80 0.25
N ASP A 38 0.95 19.57 1.51
CA ASP A 38 1.25 20.46 2.63
C ASP A 38 2.10 19.78 3.72
N GLY A 39 2.30 20.48 4.83
CA GLY A 39 3.04 19.93 5.98
C GLY A 39 2.35 18.74 6.65
N GLU A 40 1.01 18.69 6.64
CA GLU A 40 0.26 17.56 7.19
C GLU A 40 0.49 16.29 6.36
N LEU A 41 0.58 16.41 5.05
CA LEU A 41 0.91 15.31 4.16
C LEU A 41 2.33 14.79 4.43
N ALA A 42 3.31 15.69 4.55
CA ALA A 42 4.69 15.32 4.85
C ALA A 42 4.80 14.60 6.19
N ASP A 43 4.16 15.11 7.22
CA ASP A 43 4.12 14.46 8.55
C ASP A 43 3.44 13.10 8.52
N PHE A 44 2.36 12.97 7.77
CA PHE A 44 1.66 11.70 7.59
C PHE A 44 2.55 10.65 6.90
N VAL A 45 3.27 11.04 5.85
CA VAL A 45 4.23 10.17 5.15
C VAL A 45 5.30 9.65 6.12
N GLU A 46 5.87 10.52 6.97
CA GLU A 46 6.87 10.10 7.96
C GLU A 46 6.28 9.16 9.02
N ARG A 47 5.05 9.36 9.43
CA ARG A 47 4.36 8.45 10.36
C ARG A 47 4.05 7.11 9.72
N MET A 48 3.68 7.08 8.44
CA MET A 48 3.55 5.83 7.68
C MET A 48 4.89 5.10 7.61
N ARG A 49 5.99 5.83 7.37
CA ARG A 49 7.34 5.26 7.34
C ARG A 49 7.69 4.60 8.68
N ALA A 50 7.45 5.30 9.77
CA ALA A 50 7.69 4.77 11.12
C ALA A 50 6.86 3.49 11.38
N ALA A 51 5.59 3.47 11.02
CA ALA A 51 4.73 2.29 11.16
C ALA A 51 5.21 1.11 10.30
N MET A 52 5.62 1.36 9.06
CA MET A 52 6.19 0.35 8.17
C MET A 52 7.46 -0.27 8.76
N GLN A 53 8.38 0.55 9.23
CA GLN A 53 9.65 0.12 9.81
C GLN A 53 9.46 -0.65 11.12
N ALA A 54 8.53 -0.23 11.97
CA ALA A 54 8.18 -0.92 13.22
C ALA A 54 7.68 -2.34 13.00
N HIS A 55 7.11 -2.63 11.84
CA HIS A 55 6.63 -3.95 11.46
C HIS A 55 7.58 -4.69 10.50
N ASN A 56 8.78 -4.19 10.28
CA ASN A 56 9.76 -4.72 9.33
C ASN A 56 9.20 -4.88 7.91
N GLY A 57 8.29 -3.97 7.52
CA GLY A 57 7.70 -3.95 6.19
C GLY A 57 8.62 -3.29 5.17
N VAL A 58 8.51 -3.73 3.91
CA VAL A 58 9.19 -3.11 2.77
C VAL A 58 8.30 -2.14 2.01
N GLY A 59 7.01 -2.21 2.25
CA GLY A 59 6.01 -1.31 1.67
C GLY A 59 4.80 -1.13 2.60
N LEU A 60 4.12 -0.02 2.43
CA LEU A 60 2.89 0.31 3.15
C LEU A 60 2.06 1.31 2.34
N ALA A 61 0.77 1.05 2.25
CA ALA A 61 -0.19 1.95 1.62
C ALA A 61 -1.11 2.60 2.67
N ALA A 62 -1.54 3.82 2.45
CA ALA A 62 -2.37 4.57 3.40
C ALA A 62 -3.67 3.84 3.81
N PRO A 63 -4.38 3.12 2.92
CA PRO A 63 -5.52 2.29 3.35
C PRO A 63 -5.18 1.28 4.45
N GLN A 64 -3.95 0.77 4.48
CA GLN A 64 -3.51 -0.18 5.50
C GLN A 64 -3.37 0.44 6.90
N VAL A 65 -3.38 1.75 7.01
CA VAL A 65 -3.45 2.47 8.28
C VAL A 65 -4.76 3.22 8.46
N GLY A 66 -5.79 2.85 7.71
CA GLY A 66 -7.14 3.37 7.84
C GLY A 66 -7.41 4.67 7.08
N VAL A 67 -6.48 5.14 6.27
CA VAL A 67 -6.61 6.39 5.51
C VAL A 67 -6.81 6.08 4.03
N SER A 68 -8.00 6.36 3.51
CA SER A 68 -8.36 6.07 2.11
C SER A 68 -7.85 7.15 1.16
N ARG A 69 -6.52 7.29 1.08
CA ARG A 69 -5.81 8.21 0.19
C ARG A 69 -4.77 7.47 -0.65
N ARG A 70 -4.52 7.95 -1.84
CA ARG A 70 -3.57 7.34 -2.78
C ARG A 70 -2.12 7.70 -2.42
N ILE A 71 -1.66 7.14 -1.31
CA ILE A 71 -0.29 7.31 -0.78
C ILE A 71 0.27 5.93 -0.50
N ALA A 72 1.47 5.66 -0.99
CA ALA A 72 2.20 4.43 -0.70
C ALA A 72 3.69 4.71 -0.51
N LEU A 73 4.34 3.87 0.27
CA LEU A 73 5.79 3.87 0.52
C LEU A 73 6.37 2.52 0.14
N VAL A 74 7.58 2.54 -0.42
CA VAL A 74 8.41 1.35 -0.64
C VAL A 74 9.83 1.65 -0.22
N GLU A 75 10.42 0.79 0.60
CA GLU A 75 11.82 0.87 1.00
C GLU A 75 12.49 -0.48 0.84
N HIS A 76 13.60 -0.52 0.13
CA HIS A 76 14.37 -1.74 -0.09
C HIS A 76 15.82 -1.41 -0.47
N ASP A 77 16.77 -2.14 0.12
CA ASP A 77 18.21 -2.00 -0.15
C ASP A 77 18.72 -0.56 -0.15
N GLY A 78 18.31 0.21 0.87
CA GLY A 78 18.72 1.60 1.02
C GLY A 78 18.02 2.59 0.08
N GLN A 79 17.11 2.13 -0.75
CA GLN A 79 16.26 2.97 -1.61
C GLN A 79 14.92 3.21 -0.93
N SER A 80 14.42 4.43 -1.05
CA SER A 80 13.14 4.85 -0.47
C SER A 80 12.32 5.59 -1.51
N PHE A 81 11.06 5.20 -1.65
CA PHE A 81 10.13 5.76 -2.63
C PHE A 81 8.85 6.19 -1.95
N VAL A 82 8.43 7.42 -2.22
CA VAL A 82 7.12 7.94 -1.87
C VAL A 82 6.30 7.98 -3.15
N LEU A 83 5.17 7.29 -3.16
CA LEU A 83 4.31 7.15 -4.33
C LEU A 83 2.94 7.75 -4.04
N ILE A 84 2.73 9.01 -4.43
CA ILE A 84 1.46 9.70 -4.25
C ILE A 84 0.78 9.83 -5.60
N ASN A 85 -0.49 9.42 -5.68
CA ASN A 85 -1.27 9.33 -6.91
C ASN A 85 -0.53 8.55 -8.02
N PRO A 86 0.00 7.36 -7.73
CA PRO A 86 0.80 6.62 -8.69
C PRO A 86 -0.04 6.17 -9.88
N ARG A 87 0.60 6.16 -11.05
CA ARG A 87 0.03 5.67 -12.30
C ARG A 87 1.02 4.78 -13.02
N LEU A 88 0.60 3.58 -13.38
CA LEU A 88 1.39 2.66 -14.19
C LEU A 88 1.43 3.16 -15.64
N LEU A 89 2.62 3.48 -16.14
CA LEU A 89 2.83 3.93 -17.51
C LEU A 89 3.13 2.77 -18.45
N GLU A 90 3.95 1.81 -18.01
CA GLU A 90 4.40 0.69 -18.81
C GLU A 90 4.77 -0.50 -17.92
N GLN A 91 4.60 -1.70 -18.44
CA GLN A 91 5.03 -2.93 -17.78
C GLN A 91 5.58 -3.91 -18.79
N ARG A 92 6.58 -4.72 -18.40
CA ARG A 92 7.24 -5.71 -19.25
C ARG A 92 7.60 -6.95 -18.47
N GLY A 93 7.66 -8.06 -19.21
CA GLY A 93 8.11 -9.34 -18.69
C GLY A 93 7.18 -9.91 -17.63
N GLU A 94 7.64 -10.96 -17.00
CA GLU A 94 6.87 -11.71 -16.03
C GLU A 94 7.80 -12.32 -14.99
N GLN A 95 7.37 -12.29 -13.74
CA GLN A 95 8.04 -12.94 -12.62
C GLN A 95 7.02 -13.64 -11.74
N THR A 96 7.42 -14.69 -11.08
CA THR A 96 6.65 -15.36 -10.04
C THR A 96 7.48 -15.40 -8.76
N GLY A 97 6.91 -15.01 -7.64
CA GLY A 97 7.60 -15.02 -6.37
C GLY A 97 6.66 -14.86 -5.20
N GLU A 98 7.18 -15.13 -4.02
CA GLU A 98 6.43 -15.06 -2.78
C GLU A 98 6.14 -13.61 -2.39
N GLU A 99 4.89 -13.33 -2.05
CA GLU A 99 4.44 -12.08 -1.44
C GLU A 99 3.85 -12.32 -0.08
N GLY A 100 4.13 -11.39 0.84
CA GLY A 100 3.44 -11.22 2.10
C GLY A 100 2.88 -9.82 2.20
N CYS A 101 2.08 -9.56 3.22
CA CYS A 101 1.45 -8.25 3.44
C CYS A 101 1.23 -8.03 4.93
N LEU A 102 1.53 -6.82 5.42
CA LEU A 102 1.30 -6.48 6.82
C LEU A 102 -0.17 -6.62 7.24
N SER A 103 -1.10 -6.49 6.30
CA SER A 103 -2.54 -6.70 6.52
C SER A 103 -2.96 -8.17 6.56
N PHE A 104 -2.03 -9.10 6.29
CA PHE A 104 -2.20 -10.56 6.35
C PHE A 104 -1.03 -11.20 7.11
N PRO A 105 -0.93 -10.98 8.43
CA PRO A 105 0.22 -11.45 9.20
C PRO A 105 0.45 -12.96 9.09
N GLY A 106 1.69 -13.35 8.76
CA GLY A 106 2.10 -14.76 8.67
C GLY A 106 1.50 -15.51 7.48
N ILE A 107 0.93 -14.82 6.50
CA ILE A 107 0.40 -15.42 5.27
C ILE A 107 1.27 -14.98 4.10
N TYR A 108 1.74 -15.97 3.34
CA TYR A 108 2.57 -15.79 2.15
C TYR A 108 2.00 -16.64 1.01
N ALA A 109 2.13 -16.15 -0.21
CA ALA A 109 1.71 -16.90 -1.39
C ALA A 109 2.51 -16.45 -2.61
N GLU A 110 2.70 -17.37 -3.56
CA GLU A 110 3.30 -17.02 -4.85
C GLU A 110 2.34 -16.21 -5.70
N VAL A 111 2.82 -15.06 -6.17
CA VAL A 111 2.06 -14.15 -7.03
C VAL A 111 2.84 -13.86 -8.30
N LYS A 112 2.14 -13.89 -9.40
CA LYS A 112 2.66 -13.56 -10.72
C LYS A 112 2.54 -12.06 -10.94
N ARG A 113 3.63 -11.42 -11.34
CA ARG A 113 3.72 -9.96 -11.56
C ARG A 113 4.54 -9.65 -12.80
N PRO A 114 4.37 -8.48 -13.43
CA PRO A 114 5.38 -7.96 -14.36
C PRO A 114 6.77 -7.92 -13.73
N ALA A 115 7.80 -8.18 -14.54
CA ALA A 115 9.20 -8.16 -14.07
C ALA A 115 9.80 -6.76 -14.04
N TRP A 116 9.26 -5.84 -14.83
CA TRP A 116 9.68 -4.45 -14.91
C TRP A 116 8.46 -3.54 -15.06
N VAL A 117 8.49 -2.38 -14.39
CA VAL A 117 7.44 -1.36 -14.51
C VAL A 117 8.03 0.04 -14.60
N ARG A 118 7.31 0.92 -15.29
CA ARG A 118 7.52 2.35 -15.27
C ARG A 118 6.29 3.02 -14.65
N VAL A 119 6.49 3.71 -13.55
CA VAL A 119 5.44 4.31 -12.73
C VAL A 119 5.70 5.80 -12.56
N GLU A 120 4.69 6.59 -12.81
CA GLU A 120 4.68 8.02 -12.52
C GLU A 120 3.98 8.24 -11.17
N ALA A 121 4.56 9.04 -10.30
CA ALA A 121 3.96 9.40 -9.01
C ALA A 121 4.49 10.74 -8.53
N CYS A 122 3.72 11.44 -7.70
CA CYS A 122 4.23 12.60 -6.98
C CYS A 122 4.97 12.14 -5.71
N ASP A 123 5.96 12.92 -5.32
CA ASP A 123 6.54 12.83 -3.98
C ASP A 123 5.71 13.66 -2.97
N GLU A 124 6.13 13.72 -1.71
CA GLU A 124 5.44 14.44 -0.64
C GLU A 124 5.44 15.97 -0.82
N ARG A 125 6.22 16.48 -1.76
CA ARG A 125 6.26 17.91 -2.14
C ARG A 125 5.36 18.21 -3.33
N GLY A 126 4.74 17.20 -3.93
CA GLY A 126 3.95 17.33 -5.14
C GLY A 126 4.77 17.33 -6.43
N GLU A 127 6.07 17.04 -6.34
CA GLU A 127 6.93 16.92 -7.52
C GLU A 127 6.67 15.61 -8.24
N LEU A 128 6.35 15.69 -9.53
CA LEU A 128 6.10 14.54 -10.37
C LEU A 128 7.42 13.86 -10.73
N ARG A 129 7.48 12.55 -10.48
CA ARG A 129 8.64 11.72 -10.77
C ARG A 129 8.24 10.47 -11.54
N VAL A 130 9.13 10.01 -12.40
CA VAL A 130 8.98 8.73 -13.12
C VAL A 130 10.02 7.77 -12.58
N HIS A 131 9.55 6.60 -12.15
CA HIS A 131 10.39 5.53 -11.62
C HIS A 131 10.37 4.35 -12.58
N GLU A 132 11.54 3.84 -12.91
CA GLU A 132 11.71 2.57 -13.63
C GLU A 132 12.33 1.59 -12.66
N VAL A 133 11.62 0.51 -12.35
CA VAL A 133 12.04 -0.49 -11.38
C VAL A 133 11.76 -1.90 -11.88
N GLU A 134 12.57 -2.85 -11.42
CA GLU A 134 12.50 -4.25 -11.85
C GLU A 134 12.51 -5.21 -10.67
N ASP A 135 12.21 -6.45 -10.94
CA ASP A 135 12.25 -7.58 -10.01
C ASP A 135 11.49 -7.30 -8.71
N PHE A 136 12.16 -7.35 -7.58
CA PHE A 136 11.53 -7.15 -6.27
C PHE A 136 10.86 -5.79 -6.13
N LEU A 137 11.50 -4.71 -6.59
CA LEU A 137 10.92 -3.37 -6.53
C LEU A 137 9.68 -3.24 -7.41
N ALA A 138 9.68 -3.84 -8.60
CA ALA A 138 8.49 -3.86 -9.46
C ALA A 138 7.33 -4.57 -8.76
N ARG A 139 7.60 -5.70 -8.10
CA ARG A 139 6.63 -6.43 -7.27
C ARG A 139 6.08 -5.56 -6.15
N ALA A 140 6.96 -4.91 -5.38
CA ALA A 140 6.58 -4.08 -4.26
C ALA A 140 5.75 -2.86 -4.69
N PHE A 141 6.14 -2.19 -5.76
CA PHE A 141 5.38 -1.07 -6.33
C PHE A 141 3.94 -1.49 -6.69
N LEU A 142 3.80 -2.59 -7.41
CA LEU A 142 2.49 -3.08 -7.83
C LEU A 142 1.64 -3.59 -6.67
N HIS A 143 2.25 -4.20 -5.67
CA HIS A 143 1.57 -4.62 -4.45
C HIS A 143 0.93 -3.42 -3.73
N GLU A 144 1.71 -2.33 -3.56
CA GLU A 144 1.20 -1.13 -2.91
C GLU A 144 0.17 -0.38 -3.78
N MET A 145 0.37 -0.32 -5.09
CA MET A 145 -0.60 0.26 -6.01
C MET A 145 -1.93 -0.51 -6.00
N ASP A 146 -1.89 -1.82 -5.88
CA ASP A 146 -3.10 -2.64 -5.71
C ASP A 146 -3.91 -2.20 -4.49
N HIS A 147 -3.26 -1.96 -3.35
CA HIS A 147 -3.93 -1.45 -2.15
C HIS A 147 -4.67 -0.13 -2.42
N LEU A 148 -4.09 0.76 -3.21
CA LEU A 148 -4.72 2.03 -3.57
C LEU A 148 -5.95 1.85 -4.47
N ASP A 149 -6.04 0.73 -5.18
CA ASP A 149 -7.19 0.35 -6.00
C ASP A 149 -8.20 -0.54 -5.26
N GLY A 150 -8.00 -0.77 -3.97
CA GLY A 150 -8.83 -1.67 -3.17
C GLY A 150 -8.63 -3.14 -3.48
N LYS A 151 -7.48 -3.49 -4.05
CA LYS A 151 -7.08 -4.86 -4.39
C LYS A 151 -6.07 -5.39 -3.37
N LEU A 152 -6.07 -6.70 -3.19
CA LEU A 152 -5.19 -7.40 -2.27
C LEU A 152 -4.39 -8.46 -3.03
N PHE A 153 -3.19 -8.82 -2.54
CA PHE A 153 -2.36 -9.81 -3.22
C PHE A 153 -3.08 -11.16 -3.40
N ILE A 154 -3.99 -11.51 -2.49
CA ILE A 154 -4.78 -12.74 -2.59
C ILE A 154 -5.76 -12.72 -3.78
N ASP A 155 -6.08 -11.56 -4.31
CA ASP A 155 -6.95 -11.44 -5.50
C ASP A 155 -6.28 -11.97 -6.78
N HIS A 156 -4.95 -12.12 -6.76
CA HIS A 156 -4.17 -12.76 -7.83
C HIS A 156 -4.09 -14.29 -7.71
N LEU A 157 -4.61 -14.86 -6.65
CA LEU A 157 -4.57 -16.30 -6.39
C LEU A 157 -5.78 -17.03 -6.99
N SER A 158 -5.69 -18.36 -7.10
CA SER A 158 -6.84 -19.18 -7.46
C SER A 158 -8.00 -18.98 -6.48
N PRO A 159 -9.27 -19.15 -6.92
CA PRO A 159 -10.42 -19.02 -6.03
C PRO A 159 -10.34 -19.88 -4.77
N ILE A 160 -9.78 -21.07 -4.87
CA ILE A 160 -9.61 -22.00 -3.73
C ILE A 160 -8.62 -21.41 -2.71
N LYS A 161 -7.43 -21.04 -3.15
CA LYS A 161 -6.40 -20.48 -2.26
C LYS A 161 -6.88 -19.19 -1.61
N ARG A 162 -7.49 -18.29 -2.39
CA ARG A 162 -8.07 -17.05 -1.90
C ARG A 162 -9.13 -17.31 -0.83
N GLY A 163 -10.04 -18.25 -1.08
CA GLY A 163 -11.08 -18.62 -0.13
C GLY A 163 -10.54 -19.17 1.19
N MET A 164 -9.51 -20.00 1.13
CA MET A 164 -8.85 -20.54 2.32
C MET A 164 -8.22 -19.43 3.18
N ILE A 165 -7.52 -18.49 2.55
CA ILE A 165 -6.90 -17.36 3.25
C ILE A 165 -7.95 -16.46 3.88
N ARG A 166 -9.01 -16.13 3.15
CA ARG A 166 -10.13 -15.33 3.69
C ARG A 166 -10.77 -15.97 4.91
N THR A 167 -11.03 -17.27 4.86
CA THR A 167 -11.60 -18.01 5.98
C THR A 167 -10.67 -18.00 7.19
N LYS A 168 -9.38 -18.24 6.98
CA LYS A 168 -8.37 -18.20 8.04
C LYS A 168 -8.30 -16.82 8.70
N MET A 169 -8.29 -15.75 7.94
CA MET A 169 -8.22 -14.39 8.45
C MET A 169 -9.49 -13.97 9.19
N ARG A 170 -10.67 -14.36 8.70
CA ARG A 170 -11.94 -14.09 9.39
C ARG A 170 -12.03 -14.82 10.73
N LYS A 171 -11.56 -16.05 10.82
CA LYS A 171 -11.49 -16.79 12.08
C LYS A 171 -10.56 -16.10 13.08
N ARG A 172 -9.41 -15.60 12.62
CA ARG A 172 -8.49 -14.83 13.47
C ARG A 172 -9.10 -13.54 13.99
N ALA A 173 -9.82 -12.81 13.14
CA ALA A 173 -10.49 -11.57 13.51
C ALA A 173 -11.62 -11.81 14.54
N ALA A 174 -12.37 -12.89 14.40
CA ALA A 174 -13.44 -13.27 15.33
C ALA A 174 -12.92 -13.76 16.69
N ALA A 175 -11.64 -14.18 16.79
CA ALA A 175 -11.01 -14.65 18.04
C ALA A 175 -10.34 -13.51 18.84
N ARG A 176 -10.41 -12.27 18.38
CA ARG A 176 -9.91 -11.07 19.07
C ARG A 176 -11.03 -10.33 19.74
#